data_eadc31edda35340e7dde775968637983
#
_entry.id   eadc31edda35340e7dde775968637983
#
_cell.length_a   1.000
_cell.length_b   1.000
_cell.length_c   1.000
_cell.angle_alpha   90.00
_cell.angle_beta   90.00
_cell.angle_gamma   90.00
#
_symmetry.space_group_name_H-M   'P 1'
#
loop_
_entity.id
_entity.type
_entity.pdbx_description
1 polymer ?
#
loop_
_entity_poly.entity_id
_entity_poly.type
_entity_poly.pdbx_seq_one_letter_code
_entity_poly.pdbx_strand_id
1 'polypeptide(L)'
;MMKHIFLFAGACLWMQISFAQQAAPLPATKNKFVVVAHRGNHVEMPENTIAAINATIQCGADYAELDLRTTKDGQLVLMHDATVDRMTNGKGKVADLTWQEIKQLKVNSKDGKDYHVPTFAEALHASKDKVNIYLDFKDADVAETWKQIQAAGMEKQVVVYLNSKEQYKLWRKTAPQMPLMTSVPDEVTTTAQLNYLLDNLAIAVLDNVTDSAMLAVTRQHGVAVWLDAQTPSEGPASWNTVLSKGVQGMQSDHPGALVTYLKTNNLRDGNTGAALPAVASSNNYITMKNVPYGDAGDDNTLDAYLPENHSASTKIIVYLHGGGWTGGDKKEFPKQLIDELAGKLHYGVVSMNYRLIRKDHQNIYPAQLDDVKKALAFISSKSKKLQFDGHQFALIGGSAGAYLALQYAYACDSLRQVKTVVDLWGPTDFADKKVRQENKEADEKVARLLDEPDPAARIAFDASPYYRLTKASGVPTILFHGGQDPLVDVSQAKKLHEKLTSLNIPTQFELYPTEKHGMGLTASMDVFAKVISWLKQYYPAE
;
A
#
# COMPACT_ATOMS: atom_id res chain seq x y z
N MET A 1 65.32 1.87 27.44
CA MET A 1 64.04 1.19 27.75
C MET A 1 62.93 2.21 27.57
N MET A 2 62.33 2.29 26.39
CA MET A 2 61.18 3.11 26.09
C MET A 2 60.04 2.20 25.62
N LYS A 3 58.93 2.15 26.38
CA LYS A 3 57.73 1.41 26.08
C LYS A 3 56.87 2.22 25.10
N HIS A 4 56.59 1.72 23.91
CA HIS A 4 55.64 2.29 22.99
C HIS A 4 54.24 1.80 23.38
N ILE A 5 53.38 2.77 23.71
CA ILE A 5 51.94 2.55 23.90
C ILE A 5 51.28 2.82 22.53
N PHE A 6 50.68 1.78 21.93
CA PHE A 6 49.81 1.90 20.77
C PHE A 6 48.42 2.29 21.26
N LEU A 7 47.95 3.49 20.87
CA LEU A 7 46.55 3.89 20.96
C LEU A 7 45.80 3.32 19.76
N PHE A 8 44.88 2.41 20.02
CA PHE A 8 43.86 2.03 19.04
C PHE A 8 42.74 3.09 19.09
N ALA A 9 42.69 3.93 18.06
CA ALA A 9 41.53 4.79 17.82
C ALA A 9 40.45 3.95 17.15
N GLY A 10 39.46 3.54 17.94
CA GLY A 10 38.25 2.88 17.44
C GLY A 10 37.38 3.91 16.71
N ALA A 11 37.34 3.86 15.38
CA ALA A 11 36.35 4.58 14.59
C ALA A 11 34.97 3.93 14.79
N CYS A 12 34.14 4.51 15.64
CA CYS A 12 32.72 4.20 15.69
C CYS A 12 32.08 4.69 14.39
N LEU A 13 31.90 3.77 13.45
CA LEU A 13 31.04 3.97 12.29
C LEU A 13 29.59 4.02 12.82
N TRP A 14 29.03 5.23 12.92
CA TRP A 14 27.59 5.39 13.11
C TRP A 14 26.90 4.95 11.81
N MET A 15 26.43 3.73 11.76
CA MET A 15 25.41 3.34 10.79
C MET A 15 24.19 4.22 11.04
N GLN A 16 23.96 5.19 10.18
CA GLN A 16 22.67 5.86 10.10
C GLN A 16 21.68 4.81 9.57
N ILE A 17 20.97 4.17 10.49
CA ILE A 17 19.76 3.42 10.17
C ILE A 17 18.76 4.49 9.72
N SER A 18 18.53 4.61 8.42
CA SER A 18 17.39 5.34 7.87
C SER A 18 16.13 4.61 8.33
N PHE A 19 15.56 5.04 9.45
CA PHE A 19 14.18 4.75 9.73
C PHE A 19 13.35 5.44 8.64
N ALA A 20 12.50 4.71 7.94
CA ALA A 20 11.45 5.33 7.13
C ALA A 20 10.75 6.34 8.03
N GLN A 21 10.77 7.62 7.65
CA GLN A 21 10.27 8.70 8.49
C GLN A 21 8.74 8.54 8.54
N GLN A 22 8.23 8.11 9.68
CA GLN A 22 6.80 7.92 9.88
C GLN A 22 6.08 9.28 9.73
N ALA A 23 4.94 9.29 9.06
CA ALA A 23 4.12 10.50 8.92
C ALA A 23 3.72 11.03 10.31
N ALA A 24 3.76 12.35 10.48
CA ALA A 24 3.30 12.96 11.73
C ALA A 24 1.79 12.72 11.91
N PRO A 25 1.31 12.55 13.16
CA PRO A 25 -0.09 12.29 13.42
C PRO A 25 -0.96 13.49 13.01
N LEU A 26 -2.13 13.21 12.45
CA LEU A 26 -3.10 14.23 12.09
C LEU A 26 -3.67 14.92 13.35
N PRO A 27 -4.10 16.19 13.22
CA PRO A 27 -4.92 16.85 14.22
C PRO A 27 -6.11 16.01 14.65
N ALA A 28 -6.36 15.94 15.95
CA ALA A 28 -7.47 15.16 16.50
C ALA A 28 -8.82 15.73 16.06
N THR A 29 -9.75 14.83 15.70
CA THR A 29 -11.15 15.17 15.40
C THR A 29 -12.10 14.46 16.36
N LYS A 30 -13.28 15.03 16.60
CA LYS A 30 -14.32 14.42 17.43
C LYS A 30 -15.15 13.40 16.64
N ASN A 31 -15.07 13.43 15.34
CA ASN A 31 -15.93 12.68 14.45
C ASN A 31 -15.16 11.56 13.71
N LYS A 32 -15.84 10.46 13.42
CA LYS A 32 -15.28 9.32 12.69
C LYS A 32 -14.99 9.65 11.23
N PHE A 33 -15.88 10.41 10.59
CA PHE A 33 -15.72 10.87 9.22
C PHE A 33 -15.42 12.36 9.21
N VAL A 34 -14.31 12.76 8.61
CA VAL A 34 -13.81 14.13 8.58
C VAL A 34 -14.55 14.95 7.53
N VAL A 35 -15.05 16.11 7.91
CA VAL A 35 -15.61 17.11 7.01
C VAL A 35 -14.68 18.31 6.96
N VAL A 36 -14.20 18.63 5.75
CA VAL A 36 -13.36 19.79 5.46
C VAL A 36 -14.24 20.85 4.76
N ALA A 37 -14.29 22.05 5.32
CA ALA A 37 -14.98 23.18 4.70
C ALA A 37 -14.01 23.90 3.75
N HIS A 38 -14.22 23.78 2.45
CA HIS A 38 -13.40 24.39 1.39
C HIS A 38 -13.41 25.91 1.51
N ARG A 39 -12.24 26.54 1.64
CA ARG A 39 -12.04 27.99 1.88
C ARG A 39 -12.86 28.53 3.05
N GLY A 40 -13.09 27.69 4.07
CA GLY A 40 -14.09 27.92 5.11
C GLY A 40 -15.53 27.63 4.61
N ASN A 41 -16.53 27.77 5.49
CA ASN A 41 -17.92 27.64 5.06
C ASN A 41 -18.34 28.92 4.33
N HIS A 42 -18.20 28.92 3.01
CA HIS A 42 -18.41 30.07 2.13
C HIS A 42 -19.76 30.07 1.41
N VAL A 43 -20.74 29.29 1.89
CA VAL A 43 -22.11 29.33 1.32
C VAL A 43 -22.71 30.72 1.44
N GLU A 44 -22.69 31.29 2.64
CA GLU A 44 -23.23 32.62 2.94
C GLU A 44 -22.13 33.67 3.18
N MET A 45 -20.93 33.23 3.55
CA MET A 45 -19.80 34.10 3.88
C MET A 45 -18.80 34.14 2.71
N PRO A 46 -18.04 35.25 2.53
CA PRO A 46 -16.96 35.24 1.54
C PRO A 46 -15.86 34.22 1.89
N GLU A 47 -15.37 33.51 0.89
CA GLU A 47 -14.27 32.52 1.04
C GLU A 47 -13.01 33.11 1.69
N ASN A 48 -12.24 32.30 2.39
CA ASN A 48 -10.96 32.71 3.00
C ASN A 48 -11.07 33.93 3.95
N THR A 49 -12.20 34.10 4.64
CA THR A 49 -12.40 35.16 5.64
C THR A 49 -12.60 34.60 7.04
N ILE A 50 -12.39 35.45 8.05
CA ILE A 50 -12.72 35.09 9.45
C ILE A 50 -14.19 34.73 9.62
N ALA A 51 -15.07 35.33 8.83
CA ALA A 51 -16.50 35.01 8.83
C ALA A 51 -16.75 33.58 8.33
N ALA A 52 -16.07 33.14 7.26
CA ALA A 52 -16.17 31.77 6.76
C ALA A 52 -15.60 30.76 7.74
N ILE A 53 -14.49 31.08 8.45
CA ILE A 53 -13.93 30.24 9.53
C ILE A 53 -14.95 30.08 10.66
N ASN A 54 -15.57 31.19 11.12
CA ASN A 54 -16.57 31.14 12.16
C ASN A 54 -17.84 30.35 11.73
N ALA A 55 -18.25 30.46 10.47
CA ALA A 55 -19.36 29.67 9.91
C ALA A 55 -18.99 28.18 9.84
N THR A 56 -17.71 27.85 9.58
CA THR A 56 -17.18 26.45 9.67
C THR A 56 -17.30 25.89 11.08
N ILE A 57 -16.92 26.66 12.09
CA ILE A 57 -17.05 26.29 13.50
C ILE A 57 -18.52 26.06 13.86
N GLN A 58 -19.40 26.96 13.46
CA GLN A 58 -20.84 26.91 13.75
C GLN A 58 -21.52 25.69 13.10
N CYS A 59 -21.17 25.33 11.88
CA CYS A 59 -21.77 24.19 11.20
C CYS A 59 -21.19 22.84 11.71
N GLY A 60 -20.12 22.87 12.49
CA GLY A 60 -19.50 21.69 13.11
C GLY A 60 -18.66 20.85 12.15
N ALA A 61 -18.08 21.44 11.11
CA ALA A 61 -17.03 20.79 10.31
C ALA A 61 -15.76 20.60 11.15
N ASP A 62 -14.90 19.66 10.75
CA ASP A 62 -13.71 19.30 11.50
C ASP A 62 -12.52 20.18 11.13
N TYR A 63 -12.45 20.62 9.89
CA TYR A 63 -11.40 21.48 9.35
C TYR A 63 -11.99 22.64 8.56
N ALA A 64 -11.35 23.80 8.67
CA ALA A 64 -11.43 24.88 7.69
C ALA A 64 -10.23 24.72 6.74
N GLU A 65 -10.46 24.52 5.46
CA GLU A 65 -9.42 24.65 4.47
C GLU A 65 -9.23 26.12 4.14
N LEU A 66 -7.96 26.56 4.06
CA LEU A 66 -7.55 27.95 3.90
C LEU A 66 -6.34 28.04 2.98
N ASP A 67 -6.39 28.98 2.03
CA ASP A 67 -5.32 29.20 1.05
C ASP A 67 -4.32 30.25 1.53
N LEU A 68 -3.04 29.90 1.65
CA LEU A 68 -2.01 30.77 2.19
C LEU A 68 -1.12 31.36 1.11
N ARG A 69 -0.98 32.71 1.12
CA ARG A 69 -0.09 33.46 0.23
C ARG A 69 0.74 34.50 0.97
N THR A 70 1.76 35.01 0.29
CA THR A 70 2.67 36.04 0.82
C THR A 70 2.53 37.32 0.04
N THR A 71 2.40 38.44 0.75
CA THR A 71 2.42 39.80 0.18
C THR A 71 3.84 40.23 -0.19
N LYS A 72 3.97 41.35 -0.92
CA LYS A 72 5.26 41.94 -1.33
C LYS A 72 6.21 42.21 -0.14
N ASP A 73 5.67 42.59 0.99
CA ASP A 73 6.40 42.91 2.22
C ASP A 73 6.48 41.74 3.23
N GLY A 74 6.12 40.51 2.77
CA GLY A 74 6.31 39.27 3.52
C GLY A 74 5.19 38.93 4.52
N GLN A 75 4.07 39.66 4.50
CA GLN A 75 2.93 39.32 5.36
C GLN A 75 2.18 38.10 4.79
N LEU A 76 1.89 37.13 5.65
CA LEU A 76 1.07 35.98 5.29
C LEU A 76 -0.42 36.34 5.34
N VAL A 77 -1.14 36.10 4.25
CA VAL A 77 -2.56 36.43 4.07
C VAL A 77 -3.35 35.26 3.47
N LEU A 78 -4.65 35.24 3.67
CA LEU A 78 -5.53 34.22 3.07
C LEU A 78 -6.09 34.69 1.73
N MET A 79 -5.75 33.99 0.65
CA MET A 79 -6.26 34.27 -0.70
C MET A 79 -6.04 33.05 -1.59
N HIS A 80 -7.11 32.57 -2.25
CA HIS A 80 -6.97 31.47 -3.19
C HIS A 80 -6.20 31.86 -4.45
N ASP A 81 -6.67 32.92 -5.13
CA ASP A 81 -6.08 33.33 -6.40
C ASP A 81 -4.73 34.03 -6.18
N ALA A 82 -3.87 34.00 -7.20
CA ALA A 82 -2.64 34.76 -7.17
C ALA A 82 -2.86 36.28 -7.25
N THR A 83 -4.10 36.72 -7.56
CA THR A 83 -4.50 38.11 -7.65
C THR A 83 -5.67 38.40 -6.71
N VAL A 84 -5.82 39.65 -6.29
CA VAL A 84 -6.95 40.11 -5.45
C VAL A 84 -8.22 40.38 -6.26
N ASP A 85 -8.18 40.26 -7.58
CA ASP A 85 -9.16 40.76 -8.54
C ASP A 85 -10.57 40.17 -8.41
N ARG A 86 -10.67 38.88 -8.16
CA ARG A 86 -11.97 38.20 -8.08
C ARG A 86 -12.63 38.42 -6.73
N MET A 87 -11.84 38.38 -5.67
CA MET A 87 -12.34 38.37 -4.30
C MET A 87 -12.52 39.77 -3.68
N THR A 88 -11.88 40.79 -4.26
CA THR A 88 -11.90 42.15 -3.68
C THR A 88 -12.27 43.21 -4.71
N ASN A 89 -12.46 44.43 -4.23
CA ASN A 89 -12.62 45.62 -5.07
C ASN A 89 -11.30 46.16 -5.65
N GLY A 90 -10.15 45.50 -5.36
CA GLY A 90 -8.82 45.86 -5.85
C GLY A 90 -8.41 45.10 -7.11
N LYS A 91 -7.17 45.38 -7.56
CA LYS A 91 -6.56 44.75 -8.71
C LYS A 91 -5.09 44.49 -8.44
N GLY A 92 -4.53 43.41 -9.04
CA GLY A 92 -3.12 43.09 -9.00
C GLY A 92 -2.81 41.80 -8.27
N LYS A 93 -1.54 41.38 -8.38
CA LYS A 93 -1.06 40.16 -7.74
C LYS A 93 -0.84 40.39 -6.24
N VAL A 94 -1.16 39.41 -5.42
CA VAL A 94 -0.90 39.43 -3.97
C VAL A 94 0.59 39.68 -3.69
N ALA A 95 1.48 39.02 -4.43
CA ALA A 95 2.93 39.16 -4.29
C ALA A 95 3.50 40.54 -4.72
N ASP A 96 2.72 41.33 -5.44
CA ASP A 96 3.13 42.67 -5.88
C ASP A 96 2.57 43.80 -4.97
N LEU A 97 1.63 43.48 -4.08
CA LEU A 97 0.99 44.38 -3.15
C LEU A 97 1.53 44.22 -1.73
N THR A 98 1.72 45.33 -1.02
CA THR A 98 2.04 45.35 0.40
C THR A 98 0.83 44.99 1.26
N TRP A 99 1.04 44.55 2.49
CA TRP A 99 -0.06 44.35 3.44
C TRP A 99 -0.90 45.62 3.65
N GLN A 100 -0.24 46.78 3.70
CA GLN A 100 -0.94 48.05 3.87
C GLN A 100 -1.91 48.35 2.71
N GLU A 101 -1.58 47.94 1.48
CA GLU A 101 -2.45 48.07 0.31
C GLU A 101 -3.60 47.04 0.38
N ILE A 102 -3.29 45.77 0.65
CA ILE A 102 -4.30 44.69 0.72
C ILE A 102 -5.30 44.94 1.85
N LYS A 103 -4.84 45.43 3.00
CA LYS A 103 -5.70 45.73 4.16
C LYS A 103 -6.81 46.78 3.88
N GLN A 104 -6.61 47.65 2.89
CA GLN A 104 -7.61 48.63 2.49
C GLN A 104 -8.67 48.06 1.54
N LEU A 105 -8.47 46.88 1.01
CA LEU A 105 -9.40 46.27 0.08
C LEU A 105 -10.61 45.70 0.82
N LYS A 106 -11.78 45.88 0.20
CA LYS A 106 -13.03 45.26 0.64
C LYS A 106 -13.21 43.92 -0.10
N VAL A 107 -13.46 42.87 0.64
CA VAL A 107 -13.83 41.59 0.05
C VAL A 107 -15.25 41.64 -0.46
N ASN A 108 -15.47 41.13 -1.69
CA ASN A 108 -16.80 41.08 -2.30
C ASN A 108 -17.70 40.14 -1.47
N SER A 109 -18.88 40.64 -1.07
CA SER A 109 -19.82 39.87 -0.24
C SER A 109 -21.22 39.89 -0.83
N LYS A 110 -21.96 38.79 -0.60
CA LYS A 110 -23.38 38.69 -1.02
C LYS A 110 -24.33 39.38 -0.05
N ASP A 111 -23.94 39.50 1.21
CA ASP A 111 -24.78 40.09 2.29
C ASP A 111 -24.59 41.60 2.48
N GLY A 112 -23.73 42.23 1.67
CA GLY A 112 -23.44 43.64 1.68
C GLY A 112 -22.67 44.16 2.88
N LYS A 113 -22.15 43.27 3.75
CA LYS A 113 -21.28 43.64 4.87
C LYS A 113 -19.85 43.83 4.41
N ASP A 114 -19.11 44.62 5.17
CA ASP A 114 -17.69 44.86 4.94
C ASP A 114 -16.87 43.70 5.54
N TYR A 115 -16.15 43.03 4.67
CA TYR A 115 -15.15 42.01 5.02
C TYR A 115 -13.78 42.42 4.48
N HIS A 116 -12.73 41.99 5.11
CA HIS A 116 -11.34 42.22 4.68
C HIS A 116 -10.60 40.93 4.48
N VAL A 117 -9.51 40.97 3.75
CA VAL A 117 -8.56 39.84 3.59
C VAL A 117 -7.87 39.64 4.94
N PRO A 118 -7.97 38.45 5.56
CA PRO A 118 -7.31 38.23 6.85
C PRO A 118 -5.83 37.91 6.70
N THR A 119 -5.08 38.27 7.73
CA THR A 119 -3.73 37.69 7.94
C THR A 119 -3.84 36.24 8.42
N PHE A 120 -2.77 35.48 8.21
CA PHE A 120 -2.70 34.10 8.76
C PHE A 120 -2.77 34.07 10.29
N ALA A 121 -2.16 35.04 10.95
CA ALA A 121 -2.23 35.16 12.40
C ALA A 121 -3.68 35.34 12.91
N GLU A 122 -4.50 36.14 12.23
CA GLU A 122 -5.93 36.30 12.55
C GLU A 122 -6.68 34.98 12.35
N ALA A 123 -6.40 34.25 11.29
CA ALA A 123 -7.02 32.94 11.01
C ALA A 123 -6.64 31.89 12.07
N LEU A 124 -5.36 31.81 12.46
CA LEU A 124 -4.91 30.96 13.55
C LEU A 124 -5.64 31.29 14.87
N HIS A 125 -5.74 32.57 15.22
CA HIS A 125 -6.45 33.01 16.42
C HIS A 125 -7.95 32.65 16.39
N ALA A 126 -8.61 32.82 15.26
CA ALA A 126 -10.03 32.50 15.10
C ALA A 126 -10.31 31.00 15.24
N SER A 127 -9.39 30.17 14.75
CA SER A 127 -9.52 28.69 14.67
C SER A 127 -9.07 27.98 15.95
N LYS A 128 -8.20 28.59 16.76
CA LYS A 128 -7.57 27.97 17.93
C LYS A 128 -8.59 27.33 18.88
N ASP A 129 -8.37 26.05 19.21
CA ASP A 129 -9.19 25.21 20.09
C ASP A 129 -10.67 25.03 19.66
N LYS A 130 -11.02 25.45 18.41
CA LYS A 130 -12.39 25.41 17.88
C LYS A 130 -12.53 24.55 16.62
N VAL A 131 -11.59 24.68 15.69
CA VAL A 131 -11.57 23.96 14.41
C VAL A 131 -10.14 23.75 13.95
N ASN A 132 -9.83 22.60 13.34
CA ASN A 132 -8.53 22.37 12.74
C ASN A 132 -8.38 23.14 11.43
N ILE A 133 -7.16 23.37 10.99
CA ILE A 133 -6.85 24.02 9.71
C ILE A 133 -6.26 22.98 8.75
N TYR A 134 -6.83 22.89 7.56
CA TYR A 134 -6.20 22.34 6.38
C TYR A 134 -5.60 23.52 5.60
N LEU A 135 -4.30 23.68 5.64
CA LEU A 135 -3.60 24.82 5.08
C LEU A 135 -3.11 24.50 3.66
N ASP A 136 -3.79 25.00 2.63
CA ASP A 136 -3.31 24.91 1.26
C ASP A 136 -2.15 25.90 1.05
N PHE A 137 -0.94 25.36 0.98
CA PHE A 137 0.31 26.11 0.99
C PHE A 137 0.69 26.52 -0.43
N LYS A 138 0.19 27.70 -0.91
CA LYS A 138 0.40 28.16 -2.30
C LYS A 138 1.84 28.61 -2.53
N ASP A 139 2.20 29.79 -2.05
CA ASP A 139 3.48 30.46 -2.30
C ASP A 139 4.07 31.13 -1.04
N ALA A 140 3.76 30.60 0.14
CA ALA A 140 4.20 31.16 1.40
C ALA A 140 5.62 30.73 1.81
N ASP A 141 6.26 31.50 2.71
CA ASP A 141 7.53 31.12 3.33
C ASP A 141 7.31 30.09 4.44
N VAL A 142 8.01 28.96 4.36
CA VAL A 142 7.85 27.84 5.29
C VAL A 142 8.27 28.22 6.72
N ALA A 143 9.39 28.96 6.87
CA ALA A 143 9.95 29.29 8.17
C ALA A 143 9.04 30.29 8.90
N GLU A 144 8.55 31.31 8.20
CA GLU A 144 7.62 32.28 8.77
C GLU A 144 6.25 31.65 9.08
N THR A 145 5.76 30.77 8.20
CA THR A 145 4.50 30.04 8.45
C THR A 145 4.61 29.18 9.71
N TRP A 146 5.68 28.40 9.82
CA TRP A 146 5.93 27.56 10.99
C TRP A 146 6.05 28.39 12.29
N LYS A 147 6.78 29.49 12.24
CA LYS A 147 6.92 30.42 13.38
C LYS A 147 5.56 30.94 13.85
N GLN A 148 4.65 31.32 12.93
CA GLN A 148 3.31 31.78 13.31
C GLN A 148 2.44 30.66 13.89
N ILE A 149 2.51 29.44 13.35
CA ILE A 149 1.82 28.26 13.90
C ILE A 149 2.29 28.01 15.35
N GLN A 150 3.62 28.04 15.60
CA GLN A 150 4.19 27.88 16.95
C GLN A 150 3.78 29.00 17.89
N ALA A 151 3.85 30.24 17.43
CA ALA A 151 3.44 31.40 18.25
C ALA A 151 1.96 31.35 18.66
N ALA A 152 1.12 30.77 17.81
CA ALA A 152 -0.29 30.51 18.12
C ALA A 152 -0.51 29.26 19.00
N GLY A 153 0.50 28.38 19.15
CA GLY A 153 0.37 27.08 19.84
C GLY A 153 -0.59 26.13 19.10
N MET A 154 -0.56 26.13 17.77
CA MET A 154 -1.48 25.36 16.91
C MET A 154 -0.81 24.20 16.16
N GLU A 155 0.36 23.75 16.57
CA GLU A 155 1.15 22.68 15.92
C GLU A 155 0.35 21.36 15.80
N LYS A 156 -0.61 21.15 16.69
CA LYS A 156 -1.49 19.97 16.72
C LYS A 156 -2.87 20.20 16.09
N GLN A 157 -3.08 21.37 15.47
CA GLN A 157 -4.35 21.75 14.85
C GLN A 157 -4.22 22.10 13.37
N VAL A 158 -3.04 21.94 12.77
CA VAL A 158 -2.79 22.25 11.36
C VAL A 158 -2.28 21.01 10.62
N VAL A 159 -2.83 20.74 9.43
CA VAL A 159 -2.25 19.87 8.40
C VAL A 159 -1.93 20.74 7.19
N VAL A 160 -0.77 20.50 6.55
CA VAL A 160 -0.31 21.36 5.43
C VAL A 160 -0.39 20.59 4.12
N TYR A 161 -1.13 21.13 3.16
CA TYR A 161 -1.18 20.63 1.80
C TYR A 161 -0.06 21.23 0.95
N LEU A 162 0.61 20.36 0.22
CA LEU A 162 1.80 20.69 -0.56
C LEU A 162 1.50 20.67 -2.05
N ASN A 163 1.91 21.72 -2.73
CA ASN A 163 1.76 21.89 -4.19
C ASN A 163 3.06 21.53 -4.96
N SER A 164 4.17 21.20 -4.26
CA SER A 164 5.43 20.84 -4.91
C SER A 164 6.35 19.96 -4.05
N LYS A 165 7.29 19.26 -4.73
CA LYS A 165 8.35 18.47 -4.06
C LYS A 165 9.32 19.35 -3.26
N GLU A 166 9.53 20.57 -3.67
CA GLU A 166 10.40 21.54 -2.99
C GLU A 166 9.78 21.95 -1.65
N GLN A 167 8.47 22.20 -1.62
CA GLN A 167 7.75 22.48 -0.36
C GLN A 167 7.86 21.28 0.60
N TYR A 168 7.75 20.04 0.13
CA TYR A 168 7.96 18.86 0.96
C TYR A 168 9.34 18.87 1.64
N LYS A 169 10.40 19.09 0.89
CA LYS A 169 11.78 19.15 1.43
C LYS A 169 11.94 20.25 2.46
N LEU A 170 11.40 21.44 2.19
CA LEU A 170 11.47 22.57 3.09
C LEU A 170 10.71 22.32 4.39
N TRP A 171 9.48 21.80 4.32
CA TRP A 171 8.69 21.46 5.49
C TRP A 171 9.35 20.36 6.32
N ARG A 172 9.86 19.29 5.71
CA ARG A 172 10.56 18.22 6.44
C ARG A 172 11.84 18.71 7.13
N LYS A 173 12.53 19.69 6.52
CA LYS A 173 13.72 20.33 7.14
C LYS A 173 13.34 21.27 8.29
N THR A 174 12.29 22.07 8.14
CA THR A 174 11.93 23.15 9.06
C THR A 174 11.06 22.66 10.23
N ALA A 175 10.08 21.80 9.92
CA ALA A 175 9.10 21.29 10.89
C ALA A 175 8.77 19.81 10.58
N PRO A 176 9.71 18.87 10.86
CA PRO A 176 9.52 17.44 10.55
C PRO A 176 8.30 16.81 11.22
N GLN A 177 7.82 17.39 12.30
CA GLN A 177 6.62 16.95 13.05
C GLN A 177 5.30 17.44 12.47
N MET A 178 5.29 18.28 11.43
CA MET A 178 4.04 18.71 10.81
C MET A 178 3.43 17.58 9.95
N PRO A 179 2.14 17.28 10.11
CA PRO A 179 1.44 16.41 9.19
C PRO A 179 1.33 17.10 7.82
N LEU A 180 1.73 16.38 6.79
CA LEU A 180 1.72 16.88 5.41
C LEU A 180 0.70 16.11 4.58
N MET A 181 0.10 16.79 3.64
CA MET A 181 -0.89 16.29 2.70
C MET A 181 -0.49 16.67 1.27
N THR A 182 -0.84 15.86 0.29
CA THR A 182 -0.60 16.13 -1.13
C THR A 182 -1.52 15.28 -2.01
N SER A 183 -1.57 15.58 -3.31
CA SER A 183 -2.14 14.67 -4.30
C SER A 183 -1.11 13.60 -4.71
N VAL A 184 -1.61 12.45 -5.12
CA VAL A 184 -0.79 11.47 -5.85
C VAL A 184 -0.44 12.06 -7.22
N PRO A 185 0.84 12.12 -7.60
CA PRO A 185 1.26 12.58 -8.93
C PRO A 185 0.63 11.75 -10.07
N ASP A 186 0.30 12.39 -11.19
CA ASP A 186 -0.36 11.74 -12.34
C ASP A 186 0.42 10.55 -12.91
N GLU A 187 1.75 10.55 -12.77
CA GLU A 187 2.62 9.46 -13.19
C GLU A 187 2.52 8.20 -12.29
N VAL A 188 1.93 8.31 -11.11
CA VAL A 188 1.71 7.20 -10.17
C VAL A 188 0.37 6.53 -10.47
N THR A 189 0.39 5.57 -11.36
CA THR A 189 -0.81 4.89 -11.88
C THR A 189 -0.98 3.46 -11.36
N THR A 190 0.00 2.93 -10.62
CA THR A 190 -0.01 1.57 -10.11
C THR A 190 0.16 1.52 -8.60
N THR A 191 -0.34 0.46 -7.98
CA THR A 191 -0.16 0.20 -6.53
C THR A 191 1.31 0.09 -6.13
N ALA A 192 2.16 -0.47 -7.00
CA ALA A 192 3.59 -0.57 -6.74
C ALA A 192 4.26 0.81 -6.69
N GLN A 193 3.89 1.72 -7.61
CA GLN A 193 4.39 3.09 -7.61
C GLN A 193 3.88 3.87 -6.40
N LEU A 194 2.61 3.67 -5.99
CA LEU A 194 2.07 4.30 -4.79
C LEU A 194 2.72 3.77 -3.52
N ASN A 195 2.98 2.46 -3.41
CA ASN A 195 3.77 1.88 -2.31
C ASN A 195 5.15 2.55 -2.24
N TYR A 196 5.88 2.60 -3.38
CA TYR A 196 7.18 3.25 -3.44
C TYR A 196 7.13 4.72 -3.00
N LEU A 197 6.10 5.46 -3.45
CA LEU A 197 5.89 6.85 -3.04
C LEU A 197 5.74 6.97 -1.51
N LEU A 198 4.87 6.16 -0.92
CA LEU A 198 4.56 6.22 0.51
C LEU A 198 5.66 5.61 1.41
N ASP A 199 6.48 4.70 0.89
CA ASP A 199 7.70 4.24 1.58
C ASP A 199 8.77 5.34 1.69
N ASN A 200 8.76 6.32 0.77
CA ASN A 200 9.78 7.37 0.68
C ASN A 200 9.29 8.75 1.12
N LEU A 201 7.98 8.96 1.25
CA LEU A 201 7.39 10.23 1.66
C LEU A 201 6.53 10.04 2.92
N ALA A 202 6.85 10.77 3.98
CA ALA A 202 6.06 10.79 5.20
C ALA A 202 4.83 11.69 5.02
N ILE A 203 3.81 11.22 4.32
CA ILE A 203 2.54 11.90 4.04
C ILE A 203 1.45 11.35 4.94
N ALA A 204 0.64 12.22 5.52
CA ALA A 204 -0.45 11.85 6.41
C ALA A 204 -1.80 11.72 5.68
N VAL A 205 -2.00 12.49 4.59
CA VAL A 205 -3.25 12.52 3.81
C VAL A 205 -2.96 12.61 2.32
N LEU A 206 -3.76 11.92 1.52
CA LEU A 206 -3.88 12.08 0.06
C LEU A 206 -5.31 12.50 -0.30
N ASP A 207 -5.49 13.31 -1.35
CA ASP A 207 -6.78 13.89 -1.72
C ASP A 207 -7.41 13.37 -3.02
N ASN A 208 -6.67 12.65 -3.84
CA ASN A 208 -7.11 12.24 -5.18
C ASN A 208 -7.14 10.72 -5.41
N VAL A 209 -7.00 9.90 -4.37
CA VAL A 209 -7.01 8.44 -4.50
C VAL A 209 -8.44 7.92 -4.51
N THR A 210 -8.88 7.43 -5.67
CA THR A 210 -10.26 6.93 -5.86
C THR A 210 -10.32 5.45 -6.24
N ASP A 211 -9.23 4.87 -6.72
CA ASP A 211 -9.12 3.46 -7.07
C ASP A 211 -9.05 2.58 -5.82
N SER A 212 -9.82 1.48 -5.81
CA SER A 212 -9.95 0.62 -4.63
C SER A 212 -8.66 -0.09 -4.21
N ALA A 213 -7.79 -0.44 -5.18
CA ALA A 213 -6.50 -1.05 -4.89
C ALA A 213 -5.52 -0.03 -4.32
N MET A 214 -5.49 1.18 -4.87
CA MET A 214 -4.71 2.29 -4.33
C MET A 214 -5.19 2.69 -2.93
N LEU A 215 -6.50 2.73 -2.68
CA LEU A 215 -7.08 2.94 -1.34
C LEU A 215 -6.67 1.84 -0.35
N ALA A 216 -6.47 0.61 -0.81
CA ALA A 216 -5.92 -0.45 0.04
C ALA A 216 -4.46 -0.17 0.42
N VAL A 217 -3.65 0.34 -0.52
CA VAL A 217 -2.26 0.75 -0.26
C VAL A 217 -2.21 1.89 0.76
N THR A 218 -3.02 2.94 0.60
CA THR A 218 -3.03 4.04 1.57
C THR A 218 -3.37 3.57 2.98
N ARG A 219 -4.35 2.65 3.12
CA ARG A 219 -4.68 2.03 4.41
C ARG A 219 -3.52 1.22 5.01
N GLN A 220 -2.76 0.49 4.20
CA GLN A 220 -1.59 -0.27 4.67
C GLN A 220 -0.49 0.64 5.23
N HIS A 221 -0.32 1.82 4.63
CA HIS A 221 0.64 2.83 5.08
C HIS A 221 0.09 3.74 6.21
N GLY A 222 -1.17 3.54 6.64
CA GLY A 222 -1.79 4.41 7.63
C GLY A 222 -2.03 5.84 7.14
N VAL A 223 -2.10 6.03 5.81
CA VAL A 223 -2.33 7.32 5.16
C VAL A 223 -3.83 7.51 4.96
N ALA A 224 -4.38 8.61 5.46
CA ALA A 224 -5.77 8.97 5.26
C ALA A 224 -6.02 9.41 3.81
N VAL A 225 -7.26 9.24 3.36
CA VAL A 225 -7.71 9.81 2.07
C VAL A 225 -8.91 10.70 2.32
N TRP A 226 -8.79 11.97 1.92
CA TRP A 226 -9.88 12.96 1.95
C TRP A 226 -10.13 13.42 0.52
N LEU A 227 -11.29 13.10 -0.02
CA LEU A 227 -11.62 13.41 -1.41
C LEU A 227 -12.44 14.70 -1.52
N ASP A 228 -12.31 15.37 -2.65
CA ASP A 228 -13.17 16.50 -3.01
C ASP A 228 -14.56 16.00 -3.41
N ALA A 229 -15.59 16.54 -2.76
CA ALA A 229 -16.99 16.31 -3.12
C ALA A 229 -17.59 17.46 -3.93
N GLN A 230 -16.81 18.50 -4.17
CA GLN A 230 -17.19 19.73 -4.84
C GLN A 230 -17.59 19.45 -6.29
N THR A 231 -18.82 19.75 -6.62
CA THR A 231 -19.37 19.69 -7.98
C THR A 231 -20.43 20.80 -8.09
N PRO A 232 -20.76 21.24 -9.30
CA PRO A 232 -21.86 22.22 -9.48
C PRO A 232 -23.21 21.77 -8.90
N SER A 233 -23.36 20.45 -8.66
CA SER A 233 -24.57 19.83 -8.09
C SER A 233 -24.23 19.04 -6.81
N GLU A 234 -23.32 19.58 -5.99
CA GLU A 234 -22.93 18.91 -4.74
C GLU A 234 -24.13 18.66 -3.82
N GLY A 235 -24.24 17.42 -3.34
CA GLY A 235 -25.34 16.99 -2.49
C GLY A 235 -25.27 15.48 -2.17
N PRO A 236 -26.36 14.89 -1.66
CA PRO A 236 -26.38 13.48 -1.20
C PRO A 236 -25.86 12.47 -2.22
N ALA A 237 -26.09 12.67 -3.51
CA ALA A 237 -25.63 11.75 -4.56
C ALA A 237 -24.11 11.77 -4.70
N SER A 238 -23.48 12.96 -4.76
CA SER A 238 -22.01 13.08 -4.82
C SER A 238 -21.36 12.64 -3.52
N TRP A 239 -21.95 12.95 -2.36
CA TRP A 239 -21.44 12.50 -1.06
C TRP A 239 -21.48 10.99 -0.93
N ASN A 240 -22.54 10.31 -1.36
CA ASN A 240 -22.64 8.85 -1.36
C ASN A 240 -21.59 8.21 -2.27
N THR A 241 -21.29 8.84 -3.40
CA THR A 241 -20.22 8.37 -4.30
C THR A 241 -18.86 8.39 -3.58
N VAL A 242 -18.56 9.44 -2.83
CA VAL A 242 -17.33 9.54 -2.03
C VAL A 242 -17.35 8.54 -0.86
N LEU A 243 -18.45 8.47 -0.11
CA LEU A 243 -18.62 7.56 1.04
C LEU A 243 -18.48 6.10 0.64
N SER A 244 -19.00 5.71 -0.54
CA SER A 244 -18.92 4.32 -1.05
C SER A 244 -17.49 3.84 -1.30
N LYS A 245 -16.53 4.76 -1.44
CA LYS A 245 -15.10 4.44 -1.60
C LYS A 245 -14.41 4.05 -0.28
N GLY A 246 -15.05 4.26 0.88
CA GLY A 246 -14.50 3.94 2.19
C GLY A 246 -13.30 4.82 2.58
N VAL A 247 -13.32 6.08 2.16
CA VAL A 247 -12.35 7.11 2.55
C VAL A 247 -12.69 7.70 3.93
N GLN A 248 -11.75 8.45 4.53
CA GLN A 248 -11.87 8.91 5.91
C GLN A 248 -12.40 10.33 6.02
N GLY A 249 -12.50 11.05 4.91
CA GLY A 249 -13.03 12.42 4.90
C GLY A 249 -13.35 12.92 3.50
N MET A 250 -14.01 14.06 3.45
CA MET A 250 -14.24 14.79 2.20
C MET A 250 -14.24 16.30 2.42
N GLN A 251 -13.80 17.00 1.39
CA GLN A 251 -13.86 18.46 1.28
C GLN A 251 -15.13 18.85 0.52
N SER A 252 -15.82 19.90 1.00
CA SER A 252 -17.16 20.26 0.56
C SER A 252 -17.34 21.78 0.48
N ASP A 253 -18.04 22.25 -0.56
CA ASP A 253 -18.54 23.62 -0.67
C ASP A 253 -19.79 23.85 0.19
N HIS A 254 -20.47 22.76 0.63
CA HIS A 254 -21.68 22.78 1.46
C HIS A 254 -21.47 22.06 2.81
N PRO A 255 -20.44 22.42 3.62
CA PRO A 255 -20.04 21.64 4.79
C PRO A 255 -21.15 21.50 5.83
N GLY A 256 -21.99 22.51 6.02
CA GLY A 256 -23.12 22.45 6.96
C GLY A 256 -24.19 21.44 6.56
N ALA A 257 -24.52 21.37 5.27
CA ALA A 257 -25.46 20.41 4.71
C ALA A 257 -24.88 18.99 4.79
N LEU A 258 -23.59 18.82 4.47
CA LEU A 258 -22.88 17.55 4.59
C LEU A 258 -22.84 17.06 6.04
N VAL A 259 -22.51 17.93 7.00
CA VAL A 259 -22.53 17.58 8.44
C VAL A 259 -23.91 17.09 8.87
N THR A 260 -24.96 17.78 8.45
CA THR A 260 -26.34 17.38 8.73
C THR A 260 -26.67 16.02 8.11
N TYR A 261 -26.30 15.83 6.84
CA TYR A 261 -26.49 14.56 6.13
C TYR A 261 -25.81 13.39 6.83
N LEU A 262 -24.54 13.54 7.19
CA LEU A 262 -23.76 12.51 7.86
C LEU A 262 -24.33 12.16 9.25
N LYS A 263 -24.78 13.15 10.02
CA LYS A 263 -25.43 12.93 11.33
C LYS A 263 -26.76 12.18 11.18
N THR A 264 -27.61 12.62 10.26
CA THR A 264 -28.92 11.98 10.02
C THR A 264 -28.78 10.52 9.59
N ASN A 265 -27.70 10.16 8.91
CA ASN A 265 -27.45 8.80 8.45
C ASN A 265 -26.50 7.99 9.38
N ASN A 266 -26.19 8.49 10.58
CA ASN A 266 -25.29 7.85 11.57
C ASN A 266 -23.88 7.55 11.00
N LEU A 267 -23.37 8.39 10.12
CA LEU A 267 -22.08 8.22 9.44
C LEU A 267 -20.96 9.06 10.06
N ARG A 268 -21.28 9.90 11.06
CA ARG A 268 -20.34 10.89 11.61
C ARG A 268 -19.87 10.58 13.03
N ASP A 269 -20.70 9.94 13.86
CA ASP A 269 -20.46 9.80 15.29
C ASP A 269 -19.39 8.75 15.62
N GLY A 270 -18.51 9.07 16.56
CA GLY A 270 -17.44 8.24 17.08
C GLY A 270 -16.15 9.04 17.21
N ASN A 271 -15.48 8.87 18.34
CA ASN A 271 -14.22 9.55 18.64
C ASN A 271 -13.10 8.96 17.77
N THR A 272 -12.63 9.70 16.78
CA THR A 272 -11.37 9.41 16.06
C THR A 272 -10.19 10.16 16.67
N GLY A 273 -10.34 10.58 17.93
CA GLY A 273 -9.29 11.23 18.72
C GLY A 273 -8.21 10.27 19.20
N ALA A 274 -7.61 9.67 18.31
CA ALA A 274 -6.28 9.12 18.18
C ALA A 274 -6.07 9.02 16.70
N ALA A 275 -4.84 9.13 16.23
CA ALA A 275 -4.43 8.68 14.90
C ALA A 275 -5.43 7.67 14.41
N LEU A 276 -6.01 7.84 13.17
CA LEU A 276 -6.80 6.78 12.54
C LEU A 276 -6.35 5.52 13.22
N PRO A 277 -7.15 4.75 13.95
CA PRO A 277 -6.59 3.54 14.46
C PRO A 277 -5.87 3.06 13.21
N ALA A 278 -4.51 3.10 13.21
CA ALA A 278 -3.81 2.13 12.43
C ALA A 278 -4.73 1.00 12.65
N VAL A 279 -5.65 0.68 11.63
CA VAL A 279 -6.59 -0.37 11.88
C VAL A 279 -5.70 -1.24 12.69
N ALA A 280 -5.85 -1.14 14.06
CA ALA A 280 -5.35 -2.20 14.82
C ALA A 280 -6.08 -3.26 14.07
N SER A 281 -5.44 -3.70 12.97
CA SER A 281 -5.59 -5.05 12.66
C SER A 281 -5.27 -5.64 14.00
N SER A 282 -6.27 -5.79 14.86
CA SER A 282 -6.37 -7.05 15.50
C SER A 282 -6.36 -7.98 14.29
N ASN A 283 -5.16 -8.02 13.64
CA ASN A 283 -4.80 -9.14 12.84
C ASN A 283 -4.97 -10.19 13.89
N ASN A 284 -6.08 -10.94 13.85
CA ASN A 284 -6.31 -12.05 14.74
C ASN A 284 -5.18 -13.08 14.52
N TYR A 285 -3.95 -12.59 14.25
CA TYR A 285 -2.75 -13.39 14.01
C TYR A 285 -1.46 -12.69 14.51
N ILE A 286 -0.57 -13.50 15.03
CA ILE A 286 0.79 -13.15 15.44
C ILE A 286 1.67 -13.06 14.18
N THR A 287 2.49 -12.04 14.07
CA THR A 287 3.42 -11.85 12.95
C THR A 287 4.86 -12.08 13.39
N MET A 288 5.58 -12.93 12.67
CA MET A 288 7.02 -13.16 12.81
C MET A 288 7.70 -12.83 11.50
N LYS A 289 8.62 -11.85 11.51
CA LYS A 289 9.29 -11.35 10.31
C LYS A 289 10.75 -11.77 10.24
N ASN A 290 11.24 -11.98 9.00
CA ASN A 290 12.65 -12.27 8.72
C ASN A 290 13.21 -13.45 9.54
N VAL A 291 12.41 -14.49 9.74
CA VAL A 291 12.82 -15.68 10.49
C VAL A 291 13.79 -16.49 9.63
N PRO A 292 15.06 -16.68 10.02
CA PRO A 292 16.01 -17.44 9.25
C PRO A 292 15.68 -18.95 9.30
N TYR A 293 15.66 -19.61 8.15
CA TYR A 293 15.46 -21.05 8.03
C TYR A 293 16.68 -21.80 7.45
N GLY A 294 17.67 -21.05 6.99
CA GLY A 294 18.92 -21.56 6.39
C GLY A 294 20.07 -20.56 6.56
N ASP A 295 21.13 -20.79 5.83
CA ASP A 295 22.44 -20.14 5.98
C ASP A 295 22.78 -19.12 4.87
N ALA A 296 21.86 -18.87 3.94
CA ALA A 296 22.06 -17.93 2.83
C ALA A 296 21.61 -16.48 3.15
N GLY A 297 21.66 -16.06 4.41
CA GLY A 297 21.28 -14.69 4.82
C GLY A 297 19.82 -14.38 4.51
N ASP A 298 19.56 -13.21 3.93
CA ASP A 298 18.20 -12.76 3.63
C ASP A 298 17.47 -13.65 2.60
N ASP A 299 18.22 -14.35 1.73
CA ASP A 299 17.68 -15.32 0.77
C ASP A 299 17.06 -16.54 1.47
N ASN A 300 17.48 -16.86 2.69
CA ASN A 300 16.92 -17.94 3.50
C ASN A 300 16.12 -17.44 4.70
N THR A 301 15.28 -16.45 4.50
CA THR A 301 14.35 -15.95 5.51
C THR A 301 12.89 -16.16 5.12
N LEU A 302 12.02 -16.28 6.10
CA LEU A 302 10.59 -16.34 5.92
C LEU A 302 9.86 -15.36 6.85
N ASP A 303 8.65 -14.97 6.45
CA ASP A 303 7.69 -14.28 7.29
C ASP A 303 6.54 -15.23 7.61
N ALA A 304 6.12 -15.28 8.86
CA ALA A 304 5.03 -16.14 9.29
C ALA A 304 3.93 -15.36 10.02
N TYR A 305 2.70 -15.77 9.80
CA TYR A 305 1.49 -15.18 10.34
C TYR A 305 0.64 -16.32 10.90
N LEU A 306 0.58 -16.45 12.23
CA LEU A 306 -0.19 -17.49 12.91
C LEU A 306 -1.43 -16.87 13.56
N PRO A 307 -2.64 -17.41 13.37
CA PRO A 307 -3.83 -16.96 14.10
C PRO A 307 -3.56 -16.84 15.60
N GLU A 308 -4.09 -15.83 16.28
CA GLU A 308 -3.87 -15.65 17.73
C GLU A 308 -4.37 -16.85 18.54
N ASN A 309 -5.44 -17.50 18.08
CA ASN A 309 -6.04 -18.69 18.68
C ASN A 309 -5.63 -19.99 17.96
N HIS A 310 -4.43 -20.02 17.33
CA HIS A 310 -3.91 -21.22 16.68
C HIS A 310 -3.72 -22.39 17.67
N SER A 311 -3.79 -23.60 17.14
CA SER A 311 -3.65 -24.84 17.88
C SER A 311 -2.75 -25.83 17.14
N ALA A 312 -2.45 -26.97 17.73
CA ALA A 312 -1.65 -28.03 17.10
C ALA A 312 -2.25 -28.58 15.79
N SER A 313 -3.48 -28.25 15.49
CA SER A 313 -4.19 -28.63 14.26
C SER A 313 -4.24 -27.51 13.22
N THR A 314 -3.81 -26.28 13.57
CA THR A 314 -3.78 -25.15 12.63
C THR A 314 -2.93 -25.46 11.42
N LYS A 315 -3.53 -25.47 10.25
CA LYS A 315 -2.92 -25.83 8.97
C LYS A 315 -2.11 -24.71 8.38
N ILE A 316 -1.00 -25.03 7.72
CA ILE A 316 -0.03 -24.06 7.20
C ILE A 316 -0.12 -23.96 5.69
N ILE A 317 -0.25 -22.73 5.19
CA ILE A 317 -0.13 -22.35 3.78
C ILE A 317 1.26 -21.73 3.59
N VAL A 318 2.01 -22.18 2.57
CA VAL A 318 3.34 -21.63 2.25
C VAL A 318 3.29 -20.98 0.88
N TYR A 319 3.65 -19.71 0.83
CA TYR A 319 3.73 -18.92 -0.40
C TYR A 319 5.16 -18.79 -0.90
N LEU A 320 5.33 -18.98 -2.20
CA LEU A 320 6.57 -18.85 -2.95
C LEU A 320 6.42 -17.72 -3.99
N HIS A 321 7.26 -16.69 -3.88
CA HIS A 321 7.17 -15.51 -4.74
C HIS A 321 7.61 -15.79 -6.20
N GLY A 322 7.19 -14.91 -7.12
CA GLY A 322 7.61 -14.91 -8.51
C GLY A 322 8.99 -14.28 -8.74
N GLY A 323 9.23 -13.73 -9.95
CA GLY A 323 10.43 -12.97 -10.27
C GLY A 323 11.47 -13.70 -11.11
N GLY A 324 11.09 -14.78 -11.84
CA GLY A 324 11.96 -15.49 -12.78
C GLY A 324 13.25 -16.00 -12.16
N TRP A 325 13.21 -16.39 -10.90
CA TRP A 325 14.33 -16.89 -10.08
C TRP A 325 15.50 -15.91 -9.93
N THR A 326 15.40 -14.69 -10.44
CA THR A 326 16.43 -13.64 -10.40
C THR A 326 16.01 -12.40 -9.60
N GLY A 327 14.78 -12.35 -9.12
CA GLY A 327 14.19 -11.29 -8.32
C GLY A 327 12.98 -11.80 -7.54
N GLY A 328 12.27 -10.88 -6.89
CA GLY A 328 11.13 -11.17 -6.04
C GLY A 328 11.49 -11.18 -4.54
N ASP A 329 10.47 -11.09 -3.69
CA ASP A 329 10.62 -11.09 -2.23
C ASP A 329 9.36 -11.67 -1.57
N LYS A 330 9.51 -12.30 -0.41
CA LYS A 330 8.42 -12.82 0.42
C LYS A 330 7.35 -11.79 0.78
N LYS A 331 7.67 -10.50 0.70
CA LYS A 331 6.72 -9.39 0.94
C LYS A 331 5.69 -9.23 -0.17
N GLU A 332 5.87 -9.88 -1.32
CA GLU A 332 4.92 -9.81 -2.45
C GLU A 332 3.61 -10.56 -2.20
N PHE A 333 3.54 -11.41 -1.18
CA PHE A 333 2.28 -12.07 -0.85
C PHE A 333 1.25 -11.03 -0.37
N PRO A 334 0.08 -10.92 -1.03
CA PRO A 334 -0.87 -9.85 -0.77
C PRO A 334 -1.37 -9.85 0.68
N LYS A 335 -1.22 -8.70 1.35
CA LYS A 335 -1.65 -8.55 2.75
C LYS A 335 -3.14 -8.88 2.94
N GLN A 336 -4.01 -8.50 1.97
CA GLN A 336 -5.43 -8.82 2.03
C GLN A 336 -5.68 -10.33 2.08
N LEU A 337 -4.88 -11.10 1.36
CA LEU A 337 -4.99 -12.56 1.38
C LEU A 337 -4.44 -13.14 2.70
N ILE A 338 -3.39 -12.54 3.27
CA ILE A 338 -2.92 -12.90 4.63
C ILE A 338 -4.02 -12.60 5.66
N ASP A 339 -4.63 -11.41 5.62
CA ASP A 339 -5.69 -11.02 6.54
C ASP A 339 -6.90 -11.95 6.45
N GLU A 340 -7.25 -12.39 5.25
CA GLU A 340 -8.35 -13.35 5.05
C GLU A 340 -7.97 -14.75 5.53
N LEU A 341 -6.81 -15.27 5.11
CA LEU A 341 -6.39 -16.63 5.44
C LEU A 341 -6.04 -16.79 6.92
N ALA A 342 -5.17 -15.91 7.46
CA ALA A 342 -4.73 -16.02 8.85
C ALA A 342 -5.72 -15.35 9.83
N GLY A 343 -6.24 -14.16 9.48
CA GLY A 343 -7.10 -13.40 10.39
C GLY A 343 -8.52 -13.91 10.51
N LYS A 344 -9.10 -14.46 9.42
CA LYS A 344 -10.50 -14.89 9.41
C LYS A 344 -10.71 -16.39 9.22
N LEU A 345 -9.86 -17.04 8.41
CA LEU A 345 -10.00 -18.45 8.07
C LEU A 345 -9.09 -19.35 8.92
N HIS A 346 -8.34 -18.79 9.85
CA HIS A 346 -7.52 -19.49 10.84
C HIS A 346 -6.43 -20.41 10.26
N TYR A 347 -5.90 -20.11 9.06
CA TYR A 347 -4.69 -20.75 8.57
C TYR A 347 -3.44 -20.08 9.13
N GLY A 348 -2.40 -20.83 9.43
CA GLY A 348 -1.06 -20.27 9.51
C GLY A 348 -0.58 -19.98 8.07
N VAL A 349 -0.03 -18.80 7.83
CA VAL A 349 0.49 -18.38 6.53
C VAL A 349 1.98 -18.14 6.66
N VAL A 350 2.77 -18.70 5.75
CA VAL A 350 4.21 -18.46 5.66
C VAL A 350 4.54 -17.98 4.25
N SER A 351 5.26 -16.90 4.14
CA SER A 351 5.84 -16.41 2.88
C SER A 351 7.35 -16.49 2.98
N MET A 352 8.02 -17.11 2.00
CA MET A 352 9.45 -17.38 2.08
C MET A 352 10.23 -16.79 0.91
N ASN A 353 11.45 -16.33 1.20
CA ASN A 353 12.49 -16.10 0.22
C ASN A 353 13.18 -17.41 -0.12
N TYR A 354 13.86 -17.45 -1.24
CA TYR A 354 14.75 -18.52 -1.68
C TYR A 354 15.92 -17.90 -2.44
N ARG A 355 17.05 -18.59 -2.55
CA ARG A 355 18.25 -18.10 -3.25
C ARG A 355 17.95 -17.75 -4.70
N LEU A 356 18.27 -16.52 -5.07
CA LEU A 356 18.13 -16.03 -6.43
C LEU A 356 19.38 -16.36 -7.25
N ILE A 357 19.19 -16.62 -8.54
CA ILE A 357 20.28 -16.85 -9.49
C ILE A 357 21.08 -15.55 -9.63
N ARG A 358 22.38 -15.62 -9.40
CA ARG A 358 23.30 -14.49 -9.53
C ARG A 358 23.85 -14.37 -10.95
N LYS A 359 24.42 -13.22 -11.27
CA LYS A 359 25.00 -12.93 -12.61
C LYS A 359 26.16 -13.87 -12.98
N ASP A 360 26.84 -14.41 -11.99
CA ASP A 360 27.97 -15.34 -12.11
C ASP A 360 27.55 -16.83 -12.12
N HIS A 361 26.30 -17.12 -12.48
CA HIS A 361 25.71 -18.46 -12.52
C HIS A 361 25.70 -19.21 -11.19
N GLN A 362 25.83 -18.50 -10.05
CA GLN A 362 25.59 -19.12 -8.75
C GLN A 362 24.09 -19.27 -8.48
N ASN A 363 23.75 -20.23 -7.63
CA ASN A 363 22.40 -20.56 -7.22
C ASN A 363 21.48 -20.97 -8.40
N ILE A 364 22.02 -21.70 -9.37
CA ILE A 364 21.21 -22.36 -10.40
C ILE A 364 20.39 -23.52 -9.82
N TYR A 365 19.50 -24.13 -10.62
CA TYR A 365 18.77 -25.34 -10.23
C TYR A 365 19.75 -26.45 -9.76
N PRO A 366 19.49 -27.13 -8.62
CA PRO A 366 18.24 -27.11 -7.83
C PRO A 366 18.25 -26.20 -6.58
N ALA A 367 19.10 -25.18 -6.50
CA ALA A 367 19.30 -24.38 -5.28
C ALA A 367 18.01 -23.85 -4.67
N GLN A 368 17.08 -23.34 -5.49
CA GLN A 368 15.77 -22.82 -5.04
C GLN A 368 14.90 -23.94 -4.46
N LEU A 369 14.93 -25.10 -5.09
CA LEU A 369 14.16 -26.27 -4.66
C LEU A 369 14.67 -26.82 -3.33
N ASP A 370 16.00 -26.81 -3.14
CA ASP A 370 16.63 -27.19 -1.87
C ASP A 370 16.24 -26.22 -0.75
N ASP A 371 16.08 -24.93 -1.06
CA ASP A 371 15.63 -23.94 -0.09
C ASP A 371 14.15 -24.16 0.29
N VAL A 372 13.28 -24.51 -0.65
CA VAL A 372 11.90 -24.92 -0.34
C VAL A 372 11.90 -26.11 0.61
N LYS A 373 12.72 -27.13 0.33
CA LYS A 373 12.86 -28.31 1.19
C LYS A 373 13.34 -27.95 2.59
N LYS A 374 14.37 -27.10 2.70
CA LYS A 374 14.89 -26.59 3.98
C LYS A 374 13.82 -25.83 4.76
N ALA A 375 13.08 -24.94 4.09
CA ALA A 375 12.04 -24.14 4.72
C ALA A 375 10.90 -25.00 5.28
N LEU A 376 10.38 -25.96 4.51
CA LEU A 376 9.33 -26.87 4.98
C LEU A 376 9.80 -27.73 6.15
N ALA A 377 11.04 -28.26 6.10
CA ALA A 377 11.64 -28.99 7.23
C ALA A 377 11.80 -28.09 8.47
N PHE A 378 12.24 -26.84 8.29
CA PHE A 378 12.33 -25.86 9.37
C PHE A 378 10.96 -25.59 9.99
N ILE A 379 9.91 -25.29 9.17
CA ILE A 379 8.55 -25.06 9.62
C ILE A 379 8.08 -26.28 10.43
N SER A 380 8.20 -27.50 9.90
CA SER A 380 7.85 -28.76 10.60
C SER A 380 8.54 -28.86 11.96
N SER A 381 9.84 -28.50 12.04
CA SER A 381 10.61 -28.54 13.29
C SER A 381 10.09 -27.58 14.39
N LYS A 382 9.36 -26.53 14.01
CA LYS A 382 8.78 -25.52 14.93
C LYS A 382 7.36 -25.85 15.37
N SER A 383 6.70 -26.79 14.72
CA SER A 383 5.27 -27.10 14.92
C SER A 383 4.91 -27.40 16.37
N LYS A 384 5.68 -28.27 17.02
CA LYS A 384 5.45 -28.63 18.42
C LYS A 384 5.60 -27.44 19.38
N LYS A 385 6.60 -26.58 19.15
CA LYS A 385 6.87 -25.40 20.00
C LYS A 385 5.84 -24.30 19.77
N LEU A 386 5.44 -24.08 18.53
CA LEU A 386 4.53 -23.01 18.12
C LEU A 386 3.08 -23.47 17.95
N GLN A 387 2.77 -24.74 18.28
CA GLN A 387 1.42 -25.31 18.29
C GLN A 387 0.68 -25.12 16.95
N PHE A 388 1.16 -25.77 15.87
CA PHE A 388 0.49 -25.84 14.57
C PHE A 388 0.75 -27.21 13.92
N ASP A 389 -0.02 -27.59 12.88
CA ASP A 389 0.21 -28.82 12.11
C ASP A 389 1.43 -28.65 11.19
N GLY A 390 2.56 -29.24 11.59
CA GLY A 390 3.79 -29.23 10.80
C GLY A 390 3.95 -30.41 9.85
N HIS A 391 2.91 -31.21 9.66
CA HIS A 391 2.94 -32.42 8.83
C HIS A 391 2.20 -32.26 7.51
N GLN A 392 1.46 -31.18 7.33
CA GLN A 392 0.66 -30.90 6.14
C GLN A 392 0.84 -29.45 5.69
N PHE A 393 0.92 -29.26 4.37
CA PHE A 393 1.07 -27.95 3.76
C PHE A 393 0.18 -27.79 2.53
N ALA A 394 -0.36 -26.59 2.33
CA ALA A 394 -0.80 -26.12 1.03
C ALA A 394 0.28 -25.20 0.47
N LEU A 395 0.66 -25.38 -0.80
CA LEU A 395 1.64 -24.50 -1.46
C LEU A 395 0.92 -23.57 -2.42
N ILE A 396 1.21 -22.27 -2.34
CA ILE A 396 0.76 -21.26 -3.30
C ILE A 396 1.99 -20.63 -3.92
N GLY A 397 2.06 -20.57 -5.22
CA GLY A 397 3.18 -19.91 -5.90
C GLY A 397 2.75 -19.03 -7.06
N GLY A 398 3.51 -17.94 -7.29
CA GLY A 398 3.35 -17.08 -8.46
C GLY A 398 4.48 -17.28 -9.47
N SER A 399 4.19 -17.52 -10.76
CA SER A 399 5.21 -17.62 -11.82
C SER A 399 6.34 -18.61 -11.44
N ALA A 400 7.58 -18.11 -11.25
CA ALA A 400 8.72 -18.93 -10.79
C ALA A 400 8.45 -19.66 -9.46
N GLY A 401 7.69 -19.06 -8.55
CA GLY A 401 7.29 -19.71 -7.29
C GLY A 401 6.25 -20.80 -7.49
N ALA A 402 5.34 -20.67 -8.44
CA ALA A 402 4.38 -21.71 -8.81
C ALA A 402 5.09 -22.94 -9.38
N TYR A 403 6.09 -22.72 -10.24
CA TYR A 403 6.99 -23.78 -10.68
C TYR A 403 7.63 -24.52 -9.48
N LEU A 404 8.20 -23.77 -8.53
CA LEU A 404 8.84 -24.38 -7.35
C LEU A 404 7.83 -25.19 -6.51
N ALA A 405 6.62 -24.69 -6.32
CA ALA A 405 5.56 -25.40 -5.62
C ALA A 405 5.18 -26.73 -6.29
N LEU A 406 4.98 -26.70 -7.61
CA LEU A 406 4.65 -27.88 -8.41
C LEU A 406 5.83 -28.88 -8.45
N GLN A 407 7.05 -28.40 -8.70
CA GLN A 407 8.24 -29.24 -8.76
C GLN A 407 8.52 -29.91 -7.42
N TYR A 408 8.37 -29.17 -6.31
CA TYR A 408 8.52 -29.77 -4.98
C TYR A 408 7.45 -30.85 -4.74
N ALA A 409 6.18 -30.53 -4.96
CA ALA A 409 5.08 -31.46 -4.71
C ALA A 409 5.19 -32.76 -5.52
N TYR A 410 5.61 -32.66 -6.80
CA TYR A 410 5.60 -33.82 -7.70
C TYR A 410 6.92 -34.60 -7.73
N ALA A 411 8.05 -33.96 -7.39
CA ALA A 411 9.37 -34.58 -7.48
C ALA A 411 10.08 -34.83 -6.13
N CYS A 412 9.78 -34.01 -5.09
CA CYS A 412 10.58 -33.95 -3.88
C CYS A 412 9.84 -34.32 -2.60
N ASP A 413 8.51 -34.25 -2.58
CA ASP A 413 7.69 -34.52 -1.39
C ASP A 413 7.55 -36.02 -1.08
N SER A 414 8.64 -36.64 -0.69
CA SER A 414 8.67 -38.05 -0.32
C SER A 414 7.83 -38.39 0.92
N LEU A 415 7.60 -37.39 1.79
CA LEU A 415 6.79 -37.54 3.01
C LEU A 415 5.31 -37.28 2.79
N ARG A 416 4.92 -36.89 1.58
CA ARG A 416 3.52 -36.61 1.21
C ARG A 416 2.88 -35.55 2.11
N GLN A 417 3.66 -34.53 2.43
CA GLN A 417 3.24 -33.41 3.28
C GLN A 417 2.41 -32.37 2.52
N VAL A 418 2.64 -32.19 1.21
CA VAL A 418 1.87 -31.29 0.38
C VAL A 418 0.50 -31.89 0.08
N LYS A 419 -0.57 -31.19 0.44
CA LYS A 419 -1.96 -31.64 0.26
C LYS A 419 -2.63 -31.00 -0.95
N THR A 420 -2.21 -29.81 -1.34
CA THR A 420 -2.69 -29.11 -2.53
C THR A 420 -1.69 -28.07 -3.01
N VAL A 421 -1.74 -27.77 -4.30
CA VAL A 421 -0.97 -26.69 -4.92
C VAL A 421 -1.91 -25.71 -5.61
N VAL A 422 -1.65 -24.41 -5.43
CA VAL A 422 -2.22 -23.31 -6.18
C VAL A 422 -1.15 -22.75 -7.11
N ASP A 423 -1.33 -22.97 -8.38
CA ASP A 423 -0.45 -22.49 -9.46
C ASP A 423 -1.00 -21.18 -10.04
N LEU A 424 -0.31 -20.08 -9.78
CA LEU A 424 -0.61 -18.77 -10.35
C LEU A 424 0.35 -18.54 -11.53
N TRP A 425 -0.07 -18.89 -12.73
CA TRP A 425 0.64 -18.71 -14.03
C TRP A 425 2.08 -19.24 -14.07
N GLY A 426 2.33 -20.41 -13.50
CA GLY A 426 3.65 -21.02 -13.45
C GLY A 426 4.06 -21.77 -14.71
N PRO A 427 5.35 -21.79 -15.09
CA PRO A 427 5.85 -22.68 -16.12
C PRO A 427 5.93 -24.13 -15.61
N THR A 428 5.60 -25.10 -16.49
CA THR A 428 5.44 -26.52 -16.12
C THR A 428 6.26 -27.48 -16.95
N ASP A 429 6.71 -27.08 -18.15
CA ASP A 429 7.43 -27.90 -19.12
C ASP A 429 8.59 -27.13 -19.77
N PHE A 430 9.80 -27.32 -19.25
CA PHE A 430 11.02 -26.69 -19.76
C PHE A 430 11.61 -27.42 -20.99
N ALA A 431 11.11 -28.61 -21.31
CA ALA A 431 11.51 -29.37 -22.49
C ALA A 431 10.63 -29.09 -23.71
N ASP A 432 9.61 -28.23 -23.59
CA ASP A 432 8.75 -27.84 -24.73
C ASP A 432 9.51 -26.93 -25.71
N LYS A 433 10.07 -27.54 -26.75
CA LYS A 433 10.88 -26.85 -27.76
C LYS A 433 10.11 -25.72 -28.45
N LYS A 434 8.81 -25.92 -28.74
CA LYS A 434 7.98 -24.93 -29.42
C LYS A 434 7.83 -23.68 -28.55
N VAL A 435 7.42 -23.86 -27.29
CA VAL A 435 7.24 -22.75 -26.34
C VAL A 435 8.55 -21.99 -26.11
N ARG A 436 9.67 -22.69 -25.96
CA ARG A 436 10.99 -22.05 -25.76
C ARG A 436 11.46 -21.30 -27.00
N GLN A 437 11.22 -21.79 -28.21
CA GLN A 437 11.60 -21.11 -29.45
C GLN A 437 10.72 -19.89 -29.76
N GLU A 438 9.45 -19.93 -29.40
CA GLU A 438 8.49 -18.83 -29.66
C GLU A 438 8.67 -17.67 -28.65
N ASN A 439 9.27 -17.91 -27.48
CA ASN A 439 9.46 -16.89 -26.45
C ASN A 439 10.93 -16.82 -25.96
N LYS A 440 11.72 -15.98 -26.61
CA LYS A 440 13.14 -15.83 -26.33
C LYS A 440 13.44 -15.39 -24.89
N GLU A 441 12.65 -14.48 -24.32
CA GLU A 441 12.83 -14.00 -22.94
C GLU A 441 12.59 -15.12 -21.92
N ALA A 442 11.54 -15.89 -22.10
CA ALA A 442 11.27 -17.05 -21.25
C ALA A 442 12.34 -18.13 -21.41
N ASP A 443 12.80 -18.39 -22.64
CA ASP A 443 13.87 -19.33 -22.93
C ASP A 443 15.18 -18.95 -22.22
N GLU A 444 15.60 -17.69 -22.30
CA GLU A 444 16.79 -17.18 -21.61
C GLU A 444 16.70 -17.36 -20.08
N LYS A 445 15.51 -17.14 -19.48
CA LYS A 445 15.30 -17.37 -18.05
C LYS A 445 15.41 -18.84 -17.67
N VAL A 446 14.83 -19.73 -18.45
CA VAL A 446 14.93 -21.19 -18.22
C VAL A 446 16.35 -21.69 -18.44
N ALA A 447 17.01 -21.28 -19.54
CA ALA A 447 18.40 -21.65 -19.80
C ALA A 447 19.32 -21.22 -18.65
N ARG A 448 19.10 -20.03 -18.11
CA ARG A 448 19.84 -19.52 -16.96
C ARG A 448 19.56 -20.29 -15.67
N LEU A 449 18.31 -20.68 -15.43
CA LEU A 449 17.95 -21.50 -14.27
C LEU A 449 18.65 -22.85 -14.30
N LEU A 450 18.66 -23.49 -15.47
CA LEU A 450 19.20 -24.84 -15.65
C LEU A 450 20.71 -24.86 -15.90
N ASP A 451 21.31 -23.71 -16.22
CA ASP A 451 22.64 -23.56 -16.83
C ASP A 451 22.78 -24.42 -18.10
N GLU A 452 21.69 -24.54 -18.84
CA GLU A 452 21.56 -25.40 -20.01
C GLU A 452 20.57 -24.80 -21.03
N PRO A 453 21.02 -24.43 -22.22
CA PRO A 453 20.15 -23.85 -23.24
C PRO A 453 19.35 -24.88 -24.04
N ASP A 454 19.76 -26.15 -24.12
CA ASP A 454 19.07 -27.16 -24.93
C ASP A 454 17.82 -27.70 -24.23
N PRO A 455 16.61 -27.44 -24.76
CA PRO A 455 15.38 -28.03 -24.21
C PRO A 455 15.32 -29.57 -24.32
N ALA A 456 16.19 -30.19 -25.11
CA ALA A 456 16.26 -31.64 -25.21
C ALA A 456 17.21 -32.26 -24.15
N ALA A 457 17.94 -31.43 -23.42
CA ALA A 457 18.83 -31.89 -22.36
C ALA A 457 18.05 -32.60 -21.23
N ARG A 458 18.61 -33.60 -20.66
CA ARG A 458 18.01 -34.40 -19.59
C ARG A 458 17.51 -33.53 -18.41
N ILE A 459 18.27 -32.50 -18.05
CA ILE A 459 17.92 -31.59 -16.96
C ILE A 459 16.62 -30.81 -17.21
N ALA A 460 16.29 -30.47 -18.48
CA ALA A 460 15.05 -29.82 -18.82
C ALA A 460 13.82 -30.69 -18.47
N PHE A 461 13.93 -32.01 -18.70
CA PHE A 461 12.89 -32.98 -18.31
C PHE A 461 12.83 -33.18 -16.79
N ASP A 462 13.99 -33.34 -16.15
CA ASP A 462 14.08 -33.60 -14.71
C ASP A 462 13.63 -32.42 -13.88
N ALA A 463 13.82 -31.19 -14.36
CA ALA A 463 13.36 -29.95 -13.75
C ALA A 463 11.91 -29.56 -14.12
N SER A 464 11.22 -30.29 -14.98
CA SER A 464 9.85 -29.96 -15.39
C SER A 464 8.81 -30.67 -14.53
N PRO A 465 7.94 -29.95 -13.78
CA PRO A 465 6.84 -30.56 -13.03
C PRO A 465 5.96 -31.47 -13.87
N TYR A 466 5.74 -31.11 -15.13
CA TYR A 466 4.94 -31.90 -16.07
C TYR A 466 5.46 -33.35 -16.16
N TYR A 467 6.77 -33.58 -16.31
CA TYR A 467 7.33 -34.93 -16.42
C TYR A 467 7.47 -35.64 -15.08
N ARG A 468 7.52 -34.91 -13.96
CA ARG A 468 7.60 -35.47 -12.61
C ARG A 468 6.25 -35.91 -12.04
N LEU A 469 5.16 -35.37 -12.59
CA LEU A 469 3.80 -35.72 -12.20
C LEU A 469 3.47 -37.16 -12.58
N THR A 470 3.09 -37.95 -11.60
CA THR A 470 2.56 -39.31 -11.71
C THR A 470 1.30 -39.44 -10.87
N LYS A 471 0.54 -40.53 -11.01
CA LYS A 471 -0.62 -40.81 -10.15
C LYS A 471 -0.23 -40.87 -8.67
N ALA A 472 0.98 -41.37 -8.37
CA ALA A 472 1.48 -41.48 -6.98
C ALA A 472 1.97 -40.14 -6.41
N SER A 473 2.56 -39.25 -7.23
CA SER A 473 3.08 -37.97 -6.78
C SER A 473 2.08 -36.81 -6.85
N GLY A 474 1.00 -36.95 -7.62
CA GLY A 474 0.03 -35.87 -7.83
C GLY A 474 -0.79 -35.55 -6.60
N VAL A 475 -1.12 -34.28 -6.44
CA VAL A 475 -1.98 -33.72 -5.41
C VAL A 475 -3.03 -32.83 -6.05
N PRO A 476 -4.19 -32.57 -5.39
CA PRO A 476 -5.17 -31.60 -5.87
C PRO A 476 -4.49 -30.29 -6.29
N THR A 477 -4.73 -29.82 -7.52
CA THR A 477 -4.04 -28.67 -8.09
C THR A 477 -5.01 -27.77 -8.84
N ILE A 478 -5.09 -26.49 -8.45
CA ILE A 478 -5.78 -25.44 -9.21
C ILE A 478 -4.76 -24.58 -9.95
N LEU A 479 -5.07 -24.27 -11.24
CA LEU A 479 -4.21 -23.50 -12.12
C LEU A 479 -4.95 -22.24 -12.60
N PHE A 480 -4.29 -21.12 -12.54
CA PHE A 480 -4.77 -19.83 -13.04
C PHE A 480 -3.84 -19.34 -14.14
N HIS A 481 -4.38 -18.83 -15.26
CA HIS A 481 -3.53 -18.33 -16.35
C HIS A 481 -4.20 -17.22 -17.15
N GLY A 482 -3.41 -16.22 -17.56
CA GLY A 482 -3.81 -15.17 -18.49
C GLY A 482 -3.76 -15.67 -19.93
N GLY A 483 -4.81 -15.42 -20.72
CA GLY A 483 -4.85 -15.83 -22.13
C GLY A 483 -3.89 -15.06 -23.04
N GLN A 484 -3.42 -13.89 -22.58
CA GLN A 484 -2.47 -13.02 -23.28
C GLN A 484 -1.12 -12.93 -22.54
N ASP A 485 -0.77 -13.96 -21.78
CA ASP A 485 0.50 -14.01 -21.03
C ASP A 485 1.71 -14.03 -21.99
N PRO A 486 2.56 -12.97 -21.96
CA PRO A 486 3.70 -12.90 -22.86
C PRO A 486 4.95 -13.62 -22.36
N LEU A 487 4.94 -14.14 -21.12
CA LEU A 487 6.12 -14.77 -20.49
C LEU A 487 5.97 -16.29 -20.38
N VAL A 488 4.82 -16.76 -19.92
CA VAL A 488 4.52 -18.18 -19.80
C VAL A 488 3.34 -18.51 -20.69
N ASP A 489 3.58 -19.30 -21.75
CA ASP A 489 2.52 -19.68 -22.68
C ASP A 489 1.42 -20.48 -21.97
N VAL A 490 0.18 -20.13 -22.22
CA VAL A 490 -1.01 -20.72 -21.60
C VAL A 490 -1.13 -22.24 -21.83
N SER A 491 -0.50 -22.76 -22.88
CA SER A 491 -0.45 -24.22 -23.16
C SER A 491 0.24 -24.99 -22.04
N GLN A 492 1.12 -24.37 -21.28
CA GLN A 492 1.80 -24.95 -20.13
C GLN A 492 0.79 -25.41 -19.06
N ALA A 493 -0.10 -24.50 -18.66
CA ALA A 493 -1.15 -24.79 -17.69
C ALA A 493 -2.19 -25.78 -18.26
N LYS A 494 -2.58 -25.64 -19.55
CA LYS A 494 -3.52 -26.56 -20.21
C LYS A 494 -2.99 -28.01 -20.20
N LYS A 495 -1.74 -28.21 -20.65
CA LYS A 495 -1.11 -29.54 -20.68
C LYS A 495 -1.06 -30.17 -19.28
N LEU A 496 -0.70 -29.40 -18.27
CA LEU A 496 -0.65 -29.90 -16.89
C LEU A 496 -2.04 -30.28 -16.38
N HIS A 497 -3.06 -29.45 -16.63
CA HIS A 497 -4.44 -29.74 -16.30
C HIS A 497 -4.94 -31.02 -16.97
N GLU A 498 -4.70 -31.20 -18.27
CA GLU A 498 -5.06 -32.41 -19.01
C GLU A 498 -4.39 -33.66 -18.42
N LYS A 499 -3.10 -33.56 -18.06
CA LYS A 499 -2.36 -34.66 -17.42
C LYS A 499 -2.91 -35.00 -16.05
N LEU A 500 -3.19 -34.00 -15.19
CA LEU A 500 -3.84 -34.21 -13.88
C LEU A 500 -5.19 -34.92 -14.04
N THR A 501 -6.01 -34.46 -14.99
CA THR A 501 -7.30 -35.07 -15.29
C THR A 501 -7.14 -36.53 -15.75
N SER A 502 -6.20 -36.82 -16.63
CA SER A 502 -5.94 -38.18 -17.12
C SER A 502 -5.49 -39.15 -16.02
N LEU A 503 -4.85 -38.62 -14.98
CA LEU A 503 -4.41 -39.37 -13.80
C LEU A 503 -5.50 -39.47 -12.72
N ASN A 504 -6.69 -38.91 -12.95
CA ASN A 504 -7.78 -38.79 -11.96
C ASN A 504 -7.34 -38.05 -10.67
N ILE A 505 -6.52 -37.00 -10.80
CA ILE A 505 -6.14 -36.10 -9.72
C ILE A 505 -7.07 -34.89 -9.78
N PRO A 506 -7.70 -34.47 -8.66
CA PRO A 506 -8.54 -33.29 -8.64
C PRO A 506 -7.81 -32.06 -9.18
N THR A 507 -8.40 -31.42 -10.17
CA THR A 507 -7.79 -30.24 -10.80
C THR A 507 -8.85 -29.29 -11.34
N GLN A 508 -8.54 -28.00 -11.34
CA GLN A 508 -9.33 -26.94 -11.93
C GLN A 508 -8.40 -26.01 -12.72
N PHE A 509 -8.82 -25.59 -13.90
CA PHE A 509 -8.08 -24.63 -14.71
C PHE A 509 -8.94 -23.40 -14.99
N GLU A 510 -8.46 -22.25 -14.54
CA GLU A 510 -9.10 -20.95 -14.67
C GLU A 510 -8.35 -20.09 -15.68
N LEU A 511 -8.95 -19.94 -16.86
CA LEU A 511 -8.43 -19.10 -17.94
C LEU A 511 -9.04 -17.69 -17.86
N TYR A 512 -8.20 -16.67 -17.89
CA TYR A 512 -8.56 -15.26 -18.00
C TYR A 512 -8.15 -14.74 -19.39
N PRO A 513 -9.04 -14.76 -20.39
CA PRO A 513 -8.66 -14.62 -21.81
C PRO A 513 -7.97 -13.31 -22.16
N THR A 514 -8.27 -12.22 -21.45
CA THR A 514 -7.73 -10.88 -21.70
C THR A 514 -6.57 -10.50 -20.78
N GLU A 515 -6.28 -11.33 -19.79
CA GLU A 515 -5.24 -11.05 -18.80
C GLU A 515 -3.85 -11.47 -19.30
N LYS A 516 -2.84 -10.77 -18.80
CA LYS A 516 -1.42 -11.01 -19.04
C LYS A 516 -0.77 -11.78 -17.89
N HIS A 517 0.55 -11.82 -17.87
CA HIS A 517 1.32 -12.36 -16.74
C HIS A 517 1.12 -11.50 -15.49
N GLY A 518 0.68 -12.12 -14.38
CA GLY A 518 0.45 -11.41 -13.11
C GLY A 518 -0.95 -10.80 -12.90
N MET A 519 -1.84 -10.89 -13.86
CA MET A 519 -3.26 -10.48 -13.83
C MET A 519 -3.56 -9.08 -13.29
N GLY A 520 -4.60 -8.44 -13.81
CA GLY A 520 -5.14 -7.18 -13.31
C GLY A 520 -5.93 -7.33 -12.01
N LEU A 521 -6.31 -6.20 -11.40
CA LEU A 521 -6.94 -6.18 -10.08
C LEU A 521 -8.25 -6.98 -10.00
N THR A 522 -9.15 -6.80 -10.97
CA THR A 522 -10.46 -7.47 -10.97
C THR A 522 -10.28 -8.99 -11.08
N ALA A 523 -9.40 -9.44 -11.97
CA ALA A 523 -9.06 -10.85 -12.10
C ALA A 523 -8.39 -11.39 -10.83
N SER A 524 -7.50 -10.63 -10.19
CA SER A 524 -6.86 -11.02 -8.93
C SER A 524 -7.87 -11.22 -7.78
N MET A 525 -8.91 -10.42 -7.70
CA MET A 525 -9.97 -10.60 -6.69
C MET A 525 -10.76 -11.90 -6.92
N ASP A 526 -11.07 -12.22 -8.18
CA ASP A 526 -11.73 -13.50 -8.54
C ASP A 526 -10.80 -14.69 -8.26
N VAL A 527 -9.51 -14.57 -8.62
CA VAL A 527 -8.48 -15.56 -8.26
C VAL A 527 -8.46 -15.81 -6.76
N PHE A 528 -8.44 -14.75 -5.92
CA PHE A 528 -8.43 -14.90 -4.46
C PHE A 528 -9.66 -15.63 -3.94
N ALA A 529 -10.86 -15.29 -4.44
CA ALA A 529 -12.09 -15.97 -4.07
C ALA A 529 -12.06 -17.47 -4.42
N LYS A 530 -11.55 -17.81 -5.61
CA LYS A 530 -11.41 -19.19 -6.07
C LYS A 530 -10.32 -19.96 -5.30
N VAL A 531 -9.20 -19.32 -4.99
CA VAL A 531 -8.16 -19.89 -4.10
C VAL A 531 -8.74 -20.25 -2.74
N ILE A 532 -9.50 -19.35 -2.12
CA ILE A 532 -10.16 -19.59 -0.83
C ILE A 532 -11.15 -20.75 -0.93
N SER A 533 -11.97 -20.78 -1.98
CA SER A 533 -12.92 -21.89 -2.24
C SER A 533 -12.21 -23.23 -2.41
N TRP A 534 -11.11 -23.24 -3.17
CA TRP A 534 -10.27 -24.40 -3.40
C TRP A 534 -9.64 -24.92 -2.10
N LEU A 535 -9.07 -24.03 -1.28
CA LEU A 535 -8.49 -24.39 0.02
C LEU A 535 -9.55 -24.99 0.95
N LYS A 536 -10.74 -24.40 1.02
CA LYS A 536 -11.86 -24.94 1.83
C LYS A 536 -12.25 -26.37 1.41
N GLN A 537 -12.11 -26.70 0.14
CA GLN A 537 -12.46 -28.03 -0.38
C GLN A 537 -11.34 -29.07 -0.18
N TYR A 538 -10.10 -28.73 -0.44
CA TYR A 538 -9.00 -29.69 -0.50
C TYR A 538 -8.00 -29.58 0.66
N TYR A 539 -8.08 -28.52 1.44
CA TYR A 539 -7.24 -28.25 2.60
C TYR A 539 -8.02 -27.45 3.68
N PRO A 540 -9.21 -27.92 4.10
CA PRO A 540 -10.03 -27.13 5.01
C PRO A 540 -9.30 -26.80 6.31
N ALA A 541 -9.39 -25.53 6.76
CA ALA A 541 -9.08 -25.18 8.13
C ALA A 541 -10.04 -25.92 9.08
N GLU A 542 -9.67 -26.10 10.33
CA GLU A 542 -10.58 -26.70 11.32
C GLU A 542 -11.74 -25.83 11.69
#